data_d28e9746fde0df1aeaed106a3bdc64ef
#
_entry.id   d28e9746fde0df1aeaed106a3bdc64ef
#
_cell.length_a   1.000
_cell.length_b   1.000
_cell.length_c   1.000
_cell.angle_alpha   90.00
_cell.angle_beta   90.00
_cell.angle_gamma   90.00
#
_symmetry.space_group_name_H-M   'P 1'
#
loop_
_entity.id
_entity.type
_entity.pdbx_description
1 polymer ?
#
loop_
_entity_poly.entity_id
_entity_poly.type
_entity_poly.pdbx_seq_one_letter_code
_entity_poly.pdbx_strand_id
1 'polypeptide(L)'
;MDGNWETPFNPIEVGRAYTEATAWQYRFFVPHDVSGMAQLFGGKKEFITALDSIFTVESDVHGDLVDITGLIGQYVHGNEPSHHIAYLYDYVGQPWKTQEMTRRLLHEMYAPTPEGIIGNEDCGQMSGWYILSSLGIYSVCPGSNEFALTTPLFEKAVVNLANRKTLTILANNPKKNVYITKVELNGQPIDVNFITYAQLMEGGELRFTLSDKPNMERGVSSEASPYSYTKDEVVSIPYVDKDLNLFMDKVTVALATTTKDAEIRYTLDGSEPTEQSALYEQPFELDKTTLIKAKGFKEGLRSSRTLSISATKAELKAALSVNPTQNGTSYKYFEGTYQKVADVEKSPLLESGVMPEPSIKGAK
;
A
#
# COMPACT_ATOMS: atom_id res chain seq x y z
N MET A 1 5.94 -1.45 23.93
CA MET A 1 6.90 -0.58 23.20
C MET A 1 7.18 0.60 24.12
N ASP A 2 8.44 0.90 24.34
CA ASP A 2 8.92 1.94 25.28
C ASP A 2 9.06 3.34 24.64
N GLY A 3 8.70 3.47 23.35
CA GLY A 3 8.79 4.71 22.58
C GLY A 3 10.20 5.08 22.10
N ASN A 4 11.17 4.23 22.31
CA ASN A 4 12.54 4.43 21.85
C ASN A 4 12.81 3.79 20.49
N TRP A 5 13.74 4.38 19.72
CA TRP A 5 14.26 3.74 18.52
C TRP A 5 15.12 2.53 18.89
N GLU A 6 15.06 1.51 18.07
CA GLU A 6 15.90 0.33 18.21
C GLU A 6 17.40 0.70 18.05
N THR A 7 18.24 0.25 19.00
CA THR A 7 19.67 0.52 19.00
C THR A 7 20.43 -0.73 19.47
N PRO A 8 21.36 -1.30 18.69
CA PRO A 8 21.68 -0.92 17.30
C PRO A 8 20.59 -1.33 16.31
N PHE A 9 20.35 -0.53 15.28
CA PHE A 9 19.45 -0.87 14.18
C PHE A 9 20.19 -1.64 13.08
N ASN A 10 19.69 -2.80 12.70
CA ASN A 10 20.22 -3.63 11.61
C ASN A 10 19.31 -3.60 10.39
N PRO A 11 19.68 -2.91 9.28
CA PRO A 11 18.81 -2.76 8.12
C PRO A 11 18.64 -4.03 7.28
N ILE A 12 19.46 -5.07 7.49
CA ILE A 12 19.42 -6.35 6.76
C ILE A 12 18.79 -7.48 7.58
N GLU A 13 18.27 -7.18 8.77
CA GLU A 13 17.57 -8.15 9.60
C GLU A 13 16.15 -8.37 9.11
N VAL A 14 15.79 -9.64 8.89
CA VAL A 14 14.50 -10.06 8.37
C VAL A 14 13.51 -10.34 9.48
N GLY A 15 12.26 -9.91 9.32
CA GLY A 15 11.13 -10.38 10.12
C GLY A 15 11.02 -9.85 11.55
N ARG A 16 11.84 -8.88 11.95
CA ARG A 16 11.77 -8.26 13.29
C ARG A 16 10.86 -7.03 13.30
N ALA A 17 11.35 -5.92 12.75
CA ALA A 17 10.59 -4.68 12.62
C ALA A 17 9.76 -4.63 11.33
N TYR A 18 10.08 -5.48 10.37
CA TYR A 18 9.48 -5.54 9.04
C TYR A 18 8.98 -6.95 8.76
N THR A 19 7.70 -7.09 8.45
CA THR A 19 7.08 -8.38 8.16
C THR A 19 7.69 -8.98 6.89
N GLU A 20 8.30 -10.16 7.01
CA GLU A 20 8.82 -10.96 5.89
C GLU A 20 9.77 -10.21 4.96
N ALA A 21 10.46 -9.20 5.45
CA ALA A 21 11.37 -8.37 4.66
C ALA A 21 12.39 -7.68 5.55
N THR A 22 13.24 -6.86 4.94
CA THR A 22 14.21 -6.00 5.61
C THR A 22 13.84 -4.52 5.46
N ALA A 23 14.57 -3.63 6.14
CA ALA A 23 14.42 -2.20 5.96
C ALA A 23 14.70 -1.74 4.51
N TRP A 24 15.50 -2.49 3.76
CA TRP A 24 15.84 -2.17 2.37
C TRP A 24 14.62 -2.20 1.44
N GLN A 25 13.73 -3.17 1.58
CA GLN A 25 12.52 -3.24 0.77
C GLN A 25 11.47 -2.23 1.29
N TYR A 26 11.22 -2.22 2.60
CA TYR A 26 10.16 -1.39 3.18
C TYR A 26 10.40 0.11 3.05
N ARG A 27 11.64 0.58 2.94
CA ARG A 27 11.92 2.01 2.72
C ARG A 27 11.35 2.57 1.42
N PHE A 28 10.97 1.71 0.48
CA PHE A 28 10.31 2.08 -0.78
C PHE A 28 8.82 1.78 -0.80
N PHE A 29 8.24 1.32 0.32
CA PHE A 29 6.86 0.84 0.35
C PHE A 29 5.85 1.98 0.59
N VAL A 30 5.84 2.96 -0.33
CA VAL A 30 4.86 4.06 -0.39
C VAL A 30 4.32 4.16 -1.83
N PRO A 31 3.67 3.10 -2.36
CA PRO A 31 3.30 3.04 -3.78
C PRO A 31 2.25 4.08 -4.19
N HIS A 32 1.48 4.61 -3.25
CA HIS A 32 0.47 5.65 -3.48
C HIS A 32 1.06 7.06 -3.59
N ASP A 33 2.29 7.28 -3.10
CA ASP A 33 2.93 8.60 -3.10
C ASP A 33 4.44 8.54 -3.33
N VAL A 34 4.83 8.10 -4.51
CA VAL A 34 6.24 7.98 -4.90
C VAL A 34 6.92 9.36 -5.00
N SER A 35 6.19 10.39 -5.44
CA SER A 35 6.73 11.76 -5.50
C SER A 35 7.03 12.32 -4.10
N GLY A 36 6.12 12.12 -3.13
CA GLY A 36 6.35 12.50 -1.74
C GLY A 36 7.50 11.70 -1.12
N MET A 37 7.57 10.40 -1.40
CA MET A 37 8.69 9.57 -0.96
C MET A 37 10.03 10.09 -1.52
N ALA A 38 10.09 10.43 -2.82
CA ALA A 38 11.31 11.00 -3.41
C ALA A 38 11.73 12.33 -2.75
N GLN A 39 10.77 13.17 -2.33
CA GLN A 39 11.06 14.38 -1.57
C GLN A 39 11.67 14.06 -0.20
N LEU A 40 11.16 13.03 0.50
CA LEU A 40 11.72 12.59 1.79
C LEU A 40 13.13 12.03 1.67
N PHE A 41 13.50 11.48 0.51
CA PHE A 41 14.89 11.08 0.21
C PHE A 41 15.84 12.25 -0.08
N GLY A 42 15.34 13.48 -0.15
CA GLY A 42 16.10 14.67 -0.49
C GLY A 42 15.98 15.12 -1.95
N GLY A 43 15.09 14.49 -2.71
CA GLY A 43 14.80 14.80 -4.10
C GLY A 43 15.00 13.62 -5.06
N LYS A 44 14.67 13.85 -6.33
CA LYS A 44 14.72 12.81 -7.37
C LYS A 44 16.11 12.17 -7.51
N LYS A 45 17.18 12.95 -7.42
CA LYS A 45 18.56 12.46 -7.59
C LYS A 45 18.95 11.49 -6.48
N GLU A 46 18.71 11.86 -5.24
CA GLU A 46 18.97 11.08 -4.05
C GLU A 46 18.13 9.81 -4.03
N PHE A 47 16.86 9.93 -4.44
CA PHE A 47 15.96 8.79 -4.58
C PHE A 47 16.43 7.79 -5.65
N ILE A 48 16.87 8.27 -6.83
CA ILE A 48 17.44 7.41 -7.87
C ILE A 48 18.69 6.70 -7.36
N THR A 49 19.57 7.40 -6.64
CA THR A 49 20.77 6.80 -6.02
C THR A 49 20.38 5.69 -5.04
N ALA A 50 19.34 5.91 -4.25
CA ALA A 50 18.81 4.91 -3.33
C ALA A 50 18.16 3.71 -4.05
N LEU A 51 17.44 3.93 -5.16
CA LEU A 51 16.91 2.87 -6.01
C LEU A 51 18.02 2.06 -6.69
N ASP A 52 19.06 2.71 -7.20
CA ASP A 52 20.20 2.00 -7.77
C ASP A 52 20.90 1.14 -6.71
N SER A 53 20.99 1.65 -5.48
CA SER A 53 21.69 0.95 -4.40
C SER A 53 21.00 -0.36 -3.98
N ILE A 54 19.67 -0.45 -3.99
CA ILE A 54 18.99 -1.69 -3.58
C ILE A 54 19.34 -2.88 -4.51
N PHE A 55 19.63 -2.61 -5.79
CA PHE A 55 20.01 -3.62 -6.77
C PHE A 55 21.51 -3.90 -6.88
N THR A 56 22.34 -3.11 -6.17
CA THR A 56 23.83 -3.16 -6.34
C THR A 56 24.59 -3.47 -5.04
N VAL A 57 23.99 -3.27 -3.87
CA VAL A 57 24.61 -3.65 -2.59
C VAL A 57 24.69 -5.15 -2.44
N GLU A 58 25.53 -5.63 -1.51
CA GLU A 58 25.67 -7.06 -1.25
C GLU A 58 24.34 -7.69 -0.81
N SER A 59 24.10 -8.92 -1.31
CA SER A 59 22.92 -9.73 -1.00
C SER A 59 23.08 -10.48 0.33
N ASP A 60 23.52 -9.79 1.37
CA ASP A 60 23.63 -10.34 2.71
C ASP A 60 22.37 -9.96 3.50
N VAL A 61 21.62 -10.97 3.94
CA VAL A 61 20.43 -10.83 4.76
C VAL A 61 20.53 -11.75 5.97
N HIS A 62 20.11 -11.26 7.13
CA HIS A 62 20.16 -12.00 8.38
C HIS A 62 18.74 -12.46 8.77
N GLY A 63 18.54 -13.76 8.85
CA GLY A 63 17.29 -14.41 9.24
C GLY A 63 16.92 -15.57 8.33
N ASP A 64 16.16 -16.52 8.87
CA ASP A 64 15.73 -17.73 8.16
C ASP A 64 14.25 -17.62 7.80
N LEU A 65 13.93 -16.89 6.74
CA LEU A 65 12.57 -16.86 6.17
C LEU A 65 12.60 -17.42 4.75
N VAL A 66 11.66 -18.31 4.48
CA VAL A 66 11.52 -19.02 3.20
C VAL A 66 11.28 -18.07 2.02
N ASP A 67 10.64 -16.91 2.30
CA ASP A 67 10.24 -15.94 1.28
C ASP A 67 11.38 -15.01 0.83
N ILE A 68 12.52 -15.02 1.54
CA ILE A 68 13.71 -14.23 1.16
C ILE A 68 14.51 -14.97 0.10
N THR A 69 13.99 -14.97 -1.12
CA THR A 69 14.55 -15.62 -2.28
C THR A 69 14.56 -14.69 -3.49
N GLY A 70 15.34 -15.04 -4.54
CA GLY A 70 15.41 -14.23 -5.76
C GLY A 70 16.06 -12.87 -5.51
N LEU A 71 17.21 -12.87 -4.82
CA LEU A 71 17.92 -11.63 -4.49
C LEU A 71 18.68 -11.06 -5.68
N ILE A 72 18.54 -9.75 -5.87
CA ILE A 72 19.42 -8.90 -6.66
C ILE A 72 19.83 -7.73 -5.75
N GLY A 73 21.02 -7.77 -5.21
CA GLY A 73 21.39 -6.89 -4.09
C GLY A 73 20.50 -7.15 -2.89
N GLN A 74 19.83 -6.11 -2.41
CA GLN A 74 18.84 -6.19 -1.33
C GLN A 74 17.38 -6.21 -1.85
N TYR A 75 17.19 -6.24 -3.17
CA TYR A 75 15.89 -6.50 -3.77
C TYR A 75 15.56 -7.98 -3.66
N VAL A 76 14.33 -8.31 -3.25
CA VAL A 76 13.87 -9.69 -3.00
C VAL A 76 12.65 -9.94 -3.88
N HIS A 77 12.82 -10.66 -5.00
CA HIS A 77 11.71 -10.90 -5.91
C HIS A 77 10.68 -11.89 -5.37
N GLY A 78 11.10 -12.81 -4.53
CA GLY A 78 10.25 -13.85 -3.94
C GLY A 78 9.19 -13.33 -2.95
N ASN A 79 9.14 -12.01 -2.66
CA ASN A 79 8.16 -11.45 -1.74
C ASN A 79 7.64 -10.08 -2.19
N GLU A 80 6.36 -9.80 -1.93
CA GLU A 80 5.58 -8.66 -2.42
C GLU A 80 6.11 -7.28 -2.06
N PRO A 81 6.74 -7.04 -0.91
CA PRO A 81 7.30 -5.72 -0.59
C PRO A 81 8.26 -5.17 -1.64
N SER A 82 8.80 -6.02 -2.51
CA SER A 82 9.73 -5.64 -3.58
C SER A 82 9.07 -5.41 -4.95
N HIS A 83 7.91 -5.99 -5.23
CA HIS A 83 7.36 -6.14 -6.59
C HIS A 83 7.15 -4.83 -7.35
N HIS A 84 6.89 -3.72 -6.67
CA HIS A 84 6.69 -2.40 -7.26
C HIS A 84 8.00 -1.65 -7.50
N ILE A 85 9.11 -2.03 -6.83
CA ILE A 85 10.35 -1.22 -6.75
C ILE A 85 10.97 -0.98 -8.13
N ALA A 86 11.01 -2.00 -9.01
CA ALA A 86 11.56 -1.87 -10.34
C ALA A 86 10.82 -0.82 -11.22
N TYR A 87 9.57 -0.51 -10.90
CA TYR A 87 8.74 0.46 -11.60
C TYR A 87 8.87 1.89 -11.09
N LEU A 88 9.53 2.10 -9.95
CA LEU A 88 9.66 3.43 -9.35
C LEU A 88 10.48 4.41 -10.19
N TYR A 89 11.31 3.93 -11.10
CA TYR A 89 12.04 4.76 -12.04
C TYR A 89 11.13 5.51 -13.03
N ASP A 90 9.93 4.99 -13.33
CA ASP A 90 8.94 5.67 -14.17
C ASP A 90 8.43 6.97 -13.53
N TYR A 91 8.46 7.06 -12.20
CA TYR A 91 8.01 8.23 -11.45
C TYR A 91 9.06 9.35 -11.34
N VAL A 92 10.32 9.01 -11.60
CA VAL A 92 11.45 9.94 -11.43
C VAL A 92 12.17 10.28 -12.73
N GLY A 93 11.52 9.97 -13.87
CA GLY A 93 12.01 10.35 -15.20
C GLY A 93 13.15 9.49 -15.72
N GLN A 94 13.26 8.23 -15.30
CA GLN A 94 14.21 7.25 -15.83
C GLN A 94 13.55 5.94 -16.30
N PRO A 95 12.52 5.99 -17.17
CA PRO A 95 11.75 4.80 -17.56
C PRO A 95 12.58 3.71 -18.21
N TRP A 96 13.71 4.04 -18.83
CA TRP A 96 14.63 3.04 -19.39
C TRP A 96 15.19 2.08 -18.31
N LYS A 97 15.38 2.54 -17.08
CA LYS A 97 15.79 1.67 -15.95
C LYS A 97 14.68 0.73 -15.49
N THR A 98 13.41 1.18 -15.48
CA THR A 98 12.27 0.27 -15.33
C THR A 98 12.30 -0.84 -16.36
N GLN A 99 12.49 -0.52 -17.64
CA GLN A 99 12.50 -1.46 -18.74
C GLN A 99 13.67 -2.47 -18.64
N GLU A 100 14.85 -1.98 -18.28
CA GLU A 100 16.03 -2.80 -18.05
C GLU A 100 15.85 -3.75 -16.85
N MET A 101 15.41 -3.23 -15.72
CA MET A 101 15.27 -4.01 -14.50
C MET A 101 14.14 -5.04 -14.58
N THR A 102 12.98 -4.66 -15.10
CA THR A 102 11.88 -5.61 -15.29
C THR A 102 12.24 -6.71 -16.29
N ARG A 103 12.98 -6.39 -17.35
CA ARG A 103 13.51 -7.39 -18.29
C ARG A 103 14.45 -8.36 -17.58
N ARG A 104 15.34 -7.87 -16.74
CA ARG A 104 16.25 -8.68 -15.95
C ARG A 104 15.48 -9.63 -15.02
N LEU A 105 14.51 -9.12 -14.28
CA LEU A 105 13.68 -9.93 -13.39
C LEU A 105 12.90 -11.02 -14.12
N LEU A 106 12.28 -10.69 -15.27
CA LEU A 106 11.56 -11.66 -16.10
C LEU A 106 12.45 -12.83 -16.59
N HIS A 107 13.74 -12.58 -16.78
CA HIS A 107 14.67 -13.62 -17.26
C HIS A 107 15.38 -14.38 -16.13
N GLU A 108 15.69 -13.72 -15.01
CA GLU A 108 16.46 -14.33 -13.92
C GLU A 108 15.58 -15.03 -12.88
N MET A 109 14.31 -14.57 -12.71
CA MET A 109 13.45 -15.02 -11.61
C MET A 109 12.37 -16.02 -12.04
N TYR A 110 12.24 -16.27 -13.34
CA TYR A 110 11.24 -17.19 -13.88
C TYR A 110 11.85 -18.15 -14.90
N ALA A 111 11.42 -19.41 -14.87
CA ALA A 111 11.86 -20.45 -15.79
C ALA A 111 10.68 -21.33 -16.23
N PRO A 112 10.71 -21.95 -17.44
CA PRO A 112 9.65 -22.83 -17.92
C PRO A 112 9.77 -24.25 -17.34
N THR A 113 9.85 -24.36 -16.01
CA THR A 113 9.93 -25.61 -15.24
C THR A 113 8.90 -25.60 -14.12
N PRO A 114 8.55 -26.75 -13.52
CA PRO A 114 7.63 -26.79 -12.38
C PRO A 114 8.08 -25.91 -11.19
N GLU A 115 9.38 -25.76 -10.99
CA GLU A 115 10.00 -24.93 -9.93
C GLU A 115 10.40 -23.54 -10.46
N GLY A 116 9.83 -23.10 -11.59
CA GLY A 116 10.25 -21.91 -12.33
C GLY A 116 9.78 -20.58 -11.74
N ILE A 117 9.13 -20.56 -10.58
CA ILE A 117 8.75 -19.35 -9.84
C ILE A 117 9.64 -19.24 -8.61
N ILE A 118 10.28 -18.09 -8.42
CA ILE A 118 11.05 -17.81 -7.21
C ILE A 118 10.13 -17.55 -6.03
N GLY A 119 10.38 -18.21 -4.89
CA GLY A 119 9.58 -18.07 -3.68
C GLY A 119 8.26 -18.82 -3.73
N ASN A 120 7.31 -18.41 -2.92
CA ASN A 120 5.94 -18.90 -2.93
C ASN A 120 5.13 -18.22 -4.04
N GLU A 121 4.08 -18.90 -4.51
CA GLU A 121 3.22 -18.35 -5.56
C GLU A 121 2.27 -17.25 -5.04
N ASP A 122 1.92 -17.32 -3.76
CA ASP A 122 1.13 -16.35 -2.98
C ASP A 122 -0.21 -15.99 -3.64
N CYS A 123 -1.02 -17.02 -3.82
CA CYS A 123 -2.39 -16.89 -4.32
C CYS A 123 -2.50 -16.20 -5.69
N GLY A 124 -1.48 -16.30 -6.53
CA GLY A 124 -1.46 -15.73 -7.87
C GLY A 124 -0.65 -14.44 -8.00
N GLN A 125 -0.03 -13.93 -6.94
CA GLN A 125 0.74 -12.69 -7.00
C GLN A 125 1.98 -12.82 -7.89
N MET A 126 2.74 -13.90 -7.76
CA MET A 126 3.95 -14.13 -8.57
C MET A 126 3.61 -14.35 -10.05
N SER A 127 2.61 -15.17 -10.33
CA SER A 127 2.09 -15.37 -11.71
C SER A 127 1.49 -14.07 -12.26
N GLY A 128 0.75 -13.31 -11.46
CA GLY A 128 0.18 -12.01 -11.83
C GLY A 128 1.26 -11.00 -12.21
N TRP A 129 2.34 -10.92 -11.41
CA TRP A 129 3.48 -10.07 -11.71
C TRP A 129 4.13 -10.44 -13.05
N TYR A 130 4.42 -11.74 -13.23
CA TYR A 130 5.01 -12.25 -14.50
C TYR A 130 4.13 -11.93 -15.71
N ILE A 131 2.84 -12.24 -15.63
CA ILE A 131 1.89 -12.05 -16.75
C ILE A 131 1.80 -10.56 -17.11
N LEU A 132 1.52 -9.69 -16.14
CA LEU A 132 1.36 -8.25 -16.38
C LEU A 132 2.66 -7.64 -16.90
N SER A 133 3.80 -7.93 -16.27
CA SER A 133 5.11 -7.43 -16.70
C SER A 133 5.48 -7.94 -18.09
N SER A 134 5.15 -9.21 -18.43
CA SER A 134 5.35 -9.78 -19.76
C SER A 134 4.50 -9.12 -20.84
N LEU A 135 3.34 -8.56 -20.46
CA LEU A 135 2.48 -7.76 -21.34
C LEU A 135 2.96 -6.31 -21.48
N GLY A 136 3.93 -5.88 -20.70
CA GLY A 136 4.48 -4.53 -20.71
C GLY A 136 3.74 -3.53 -19.82
N ILE A 137 2.98 -4.01 -18.84
CA ILE A 137 2.21 -3.19 -17.90
C ILE A 137 2.30 -3.73 -16.48
N TYR A 138 2.16 -2.87 -15.46
CA TYR A 138 2.05 -3.31 -14.07
C TYR A 138 1.31 -2.30 -13.19
N SER A 139 0.46 -2.79 -12.29
CA SER A 139 -0.22 -1.96 -11.28
C SER A 139 0.69 -1.72 -10.09
N VAL A 140 1.38 -0.58 -10.06
CA VAL A 140 2.33 -0.21 -8.99
C VAL A 140 1.60 0.04 -7.67
N CYS A 141 0.43 0.67 -7.74
CA CYS A 141 -0.41 0.98 -6.57
C CYS A 141 -1.76 0.29 -6.72
N PRO A 142 -2.02 -0.83 -6.02
CA PRO A 142 -3.33 -1.46 -6.00
C PRO A 142 -4.42 -0.46 -5.59
N GLY A 143 -5.52 -0.43 -6.35
CA GLY A 143 -6.59 0.56 -6.19
C GLY A 143 -6.40 1.84 -7.02
N SER A 144 -5.24 2.06 -7.64
CA SER A 144 -5.09 3.02 -8.73
C SER A 144 -5.71 2.48 -10.02
N ASN A 145 -6.14 3.38 -10.91
CA ASN A 145 -6.61 3.02 -12.25
C ASN A 145 -5.49 3.08 -13.31
N GLU A 146 -4.25 3.28 -12.90
CA GLU A 146 -3.09 3.39 -13.77
C GLU A 146 -2.18 2.16 -13.69
N PHE A 147 -1.64 1.78 -14.84
CA PHE A 147 -0.64 0.74 -14.99
C PHE A 147 0.63 1.37 -15.55
N ALA A 148 1.74 1.26 -14.85
CA ALA A 148 3.05 1.67 -15.34
C ALA A 148 3.45 0.84 -16.56
N LEU A 149 4.15 1.45 -17.50
CA LEU A 149 4.60 0.83 -18.76
C LEU A 149 6.00 0.27 -18.60
N THR A 150 6.20 -0.95 -19.10
CA THR A 150 7.51 -1.55 -19.29
C THR A 150 7.57 -2.24 -20.65
N THR A 151 8.65 -2.92 -20.96
CA THR A 151 8.83 -3.56 -22.27
C THR A 151 8.16 -4.94 -22.30
N PRO A 152 7.24 -5.19 -23.24
CA PRO A 152 6.67 -6.52 -23.45
C PRO A 152 7.73 -7.58 -23.71
N LEU A 153 7.47 -8.81 -23.24
CA LEU A 153 8.37 -9.96 -23.47
C LEU A 153 8.12 -10.64 -24.81
N PHE A 154 6.91 -10.53 -25.36
CA PHE A 154 6.48 -11.21 -26.57
C PHE A 154 6.24 -10.25 -27.72
N GLU A 155 6.47 -10.70 -28.97
CA GLU A 155 6.19 -9.91 -30.18
C GLU A 155 4.70 -9.63 -30.35
N LYS A 156 3.88 -10.57 -29.89
CA LYS A 156 2.42 -10.45 -29.90
C LYS A 156 1.81 -11.18 -28.72
N ALA A 157 0.92 -10.50 -28.03
CA ALA A 157 0.02 -11.09 -27.05
C ALA A 157 -1.43 -10.67 -27.36
N VAL A 158 -2.38 -11.56 -27.07
CA VAL A 158 -3.82 -11.29 -27.25
C VAL A 158 -4.53 -11.55 -25.94
N VAL A 159 -5.17 -10.53 -25.41
CA VAL A 159 -5.92 -10.58 -24.16
C VAL A 159 -7.42 -10.45 -24.45
N ASN A 160 -8.18 -11.46 -24.06
CA ASN A 160 -9.64 -11.41 -24.13
C ASN A 160 -10.16 -10.74 -22.84
N LEU A 161 -10.76 -9.57 -23.01
CA LEU A 161 -11.22 -8.74 -21.89
C LEU A 161 -12.60 -9.20 -21.39
N ALA A 162 -12.91 -8.94 -20.12
CA ALA A 162 -14.18 -9.30 -19.48
C ALA A 162 -15.43 -8.70 -20.18
N ASN A 163 -15.28 -7.55 -20.84
CA ASN A 163 -16.30 -6.89 -21.63
C ASN A 163 -16.47 -7.47 -23.06
N ARG A 164 -15.85 -8.62 -23.35
CA ARG A 164 -15.84 -9.32 -24.65
C ARG A 164 -15.05 -8.61 -25.76
N LYS A 165 -14.36 -7.54 -25.46
CA LYS A 165 -13.39 -6.93 -26.38
C LYS A 165 -12.06 -7.68 -26.32
N THR A 166 -11.18 -7.42 -27.27
CA THR A 166 -9.85 -7.99 -27.34
C THR A 166 -8.82 -6.87 -27.36
N LEU A 167 -7.78 -7.00 -26.54
CA LEU A 167 -6.59 -6.16 -26.58
C LEU A 167 -5.45 -6.95 -27.19
N THR A 168 -4.90 -6.47 -28.30
CA THR A 168 -3.70 -7.03 -28.94
C THR A 168 -2.51 -6.16 -28.59
N ILE A 169 -1.50 -6.74 -27.95
CA ILE A 169 -0.24 -6.08 -27.62
C ILE A 169 0.81 -6.52 -28.63
N LEU A 170 1.50 -5.56 -29.24
CA LEU A 170 2.53 -5.79 -30.26
C LEU A 170 3.85 -5.11 -29.87
N ALA A 171 4.96 -5.80 -30.08
CA ALA A 171 6.30 -5.27 -29.86
C ALA A 171 7.28 -5.78 -30.94
N ASN A 172 8.11 -4.91 -31.48
CA ASN A 172 9.08 -5.30 -32.49
C ASN A 172 10.35 -5.90 -31.88
N ASN A 173 10.59 -7.19 -32.15
CA ASN A 173 11.80 -7.93 -31.75
C ASN A 173 12.18 -7.73 -30.25
N PRO A 174 11.27 -8.02 -29.30
CA PRO A 174 11.51 -7.79 -27.87
C PRO A 174 12.63 -8.68 -27.29
N LYS A 175 13.02 -9.75 -27.98
CA LYS A 175 14.17 -10.58 -27.59
C LYS A 175 15.50 -9.82 -27.64
N LYS A 176 15.63 -8.86 -28.56
CA LYS A 176 16.82 -8.04 -28.72
C LYS A 176 16.64 -6.63 -28.18
N ASN A 177 15.46 -6.05 -28.40
CA ASN A 177 15.15 -4.66 -28.08
C ASN A 177 14.49 -4.58 -26.69
N VAL A 178 15.10 -3.82 -25.80
CA VAL A 178 14.64 -3.69 -24.39
C VAL A 178 13.98 -2.34 -24.15
N TYR A 179 14.31 -1.31 -24.93
CA TYR A 179 13.95 0.07 -24.60
C TYR A 179 12.83 0.60 -25.48
N ILE A 180 11.83 1.19 -24.84
CA ILE A 180 10.67 1.77 -25.52
C ILE A 180 11.06 3.11 -26.14
N THR A 181 10.82 3.25 -27.45
CA THR A 181 10.98 4.50 -28.19
C THR A 181 9.63 5.15 -28.51
N LYS A 182 8.55 4.36 -28.67
CA LYS A 182 7.19 4.83 -28.93
C LYS A 182 6.16 3.85 -28.36
N VAL A 183 5.05 4.38 -27.88
CA VAL A 183 3.85 3.58 -27.52
C VAL A 183 2.65 4.20 -28.22
N GLU A 184 1.77 3.37 -28.76
CA GLU A 184 0.53 3.77 -29.41
C GLU A 184 -0.62 2.87 -28.96
N LEU A 185 -1.77 3.47 -28.66
CA LEU A 185 -3.04 2.76 -28.45
C LEU A 185 -3.98 3.12 -29.59
N ASN A 186 -4.39 2.13 -30.39
CA ASN A 186 -5.27 2.32 -31.54
C ASN A 186 -4.76 3.41 -32.50
N GLY A 187 -3.44 3.46 -32.71
CA GLY A 187 -2.76 4.45 -33.57
C GLY A 187 -2.59 5.85 -32.95
N GLN A 188 -3.04 6.07 -31.72
CA GLN A 188 -2.81 7.32 -31.00
C GLN A 188 -1.59 7.20 -30.10
N PRO A 189 -0.67 8.18 -30.08
CA PRO A 189 0.54 8.12 -29.28
C PRO A 189 0.21 8.20 -27.77
N ILE A 190 0.98 7.46 -26.98
CA ILE A 190 1.03 7.53 -25.52
C ILE A 190 2.43 7.99 -25.14
N ASP A 191 2.57 9.25 -24.76
CA ASP A 191 3.87 9.87 -24.43
C ASP A 191 4.19 9.80 -22.93
N VAL A 192 3.25 9.32 -22.12
CA VAL A 192 3.40 9.09 -20.67
C VAL A 192 3.91 7.67 -20.36
N ASN A 193 4.33 7.44 -19.12
CA ASN A 193 4.84 6.15 -18.66
C ASN A 193 3.74 5.25 -18.02
N PHE A 194 2.49 5.51 -18.35
CA PHE A 194 1.37 4.72 -17.84
C PHE A 194 0.23 4.63 -18.87
N ILE A 195 -0.65 3.68 -18.64
CA ILE A 195 -1.92 3.53 -19.34
C ILE A 195 -3.02 3.30 -18.31
N THR A 196 -4.22 3.85 -18.52
CA THR A 196 -5.32 3.68 -17.58
C THR A 196 -6.09 2.39 -17.81
N TYR A 197 -6.74 1.87 -16.75
CA TYR A 197 -7.63 0.73 -16.85
C TYR A 197 -8.74 0.96 -17.90
N ALA A 198 -9.31 2.15 -17.96
CA ALA A 198 -10.34 2.50 -18.94
C ALA A 198 -9.81 2.35 -20.37
N GLN A 199 -8.61 2.86 -20.67
CA GLN A 199 -7.97 2.71 -21.97
C GLN A 199 -7.70 1.25 -22.34
N LEU A 200 -7.22 0.44 -21.39
CA LEU A 200 -7.02 -1.00 -21.60
C LEU A 200 -8.34 -1.70 -21.91
N MET A 201 -9.42 -1.34 -21.21
CA MET A 201 -10.76 -1.94 -21.40
C MET A 201 -11.47 -1.48 -22.68
N GLU A 202 -10.97 -0.47 -23.38
CA GLU A 202 -11.44 -0.15 -24.75
C GLU A 202 -11.08 -1.24 -25.74
N GLY A 203 -9.99 -1.99 -25.46
CA GLY A 203 -9.47 -3.00 -26.36
C GLY A 203 -8.80 -2.40 -27.60
N GLY A 204 -8.61 -3.22 -28.65
CA GLY A 204 -7.92 -2.80 -29.86
C GLY A 204 -6.44 -3.19 -29.85
N GLU A 205 -5.57 -2.27 -30.27
CA GLU A 205 -4.14 -2.55 -30.43
C GLU A 205 -3.28 -1.59 -29.57
N LEU A 206 -2.48 -2.17 -28.67
CA LEU A 206 -1.41 -1.48 -27.94
C LEU A 206 -0.06 -1.85 -28.57
N ARG A 207 0.59 -0.90 -29.20
CA ARG A 207 1.83 -1.11 -29.97
C ARG A 207 3.03 -0.45 -29.28
N PHE A 208 4.07 -1.22 -29.05
CA PHE A 208 5.36 -0.77 -28.56
C PHE A 208 6.39 -0.80 -29.71
N THR A 209 7.04 0.32 -29.95
CA THR A 209 8.23 0.38 -30.80
C THR A 209 9.45 0.37 -29.90
N LEU A 210 10.33 -0.59 -30.09
CA LEU A 210 11.45 -0.88 -29.20
C LEU A 210 12.79 -0.68 -29.92
N SER A 211 13.85 -0.37 -29.13
CA SER A 211 15.24 -0.22 -29.53
C SER A 211 16.16 -1.06 -28.66
N ASP A 212 17.35 -1.36 -29.14
CA ASP A 212 18.45 -1.97 -28.37
C ASP A 212 19.26 -0.94 -27.56
N LYS A 213 18.93 0.35 -27.67
CA LYS A 213 19.58 1.44 -26.92
C LYS A 213 18.56 2.20 -26.07
N PRO A 214 18.95 2.62 -24.84
CA PRO A 214 18.11 3.43 -23.97
C PRO A 214 17.62 4.69 -24.66
N ASN A 215 16.31 4.97 -24.52
CA ASN A 215 15.75 6.26 -24.91
C ASN A 215 15.68 7.16 -23.66
N MET A 216 16.52 8.18 -23.63
CA MET A 216 16.63 9.14 -22.51
C MET A 216 15.81 10.42 -22.74
N GLU A 217 14.91 10.43 -23.71
CA GLU A 217 14.08 11.58 -24.02
C GLU A 217 12.60 11.30 -23.76
N ARG A 218 12.13 10.06 -24.01
CA ARG A 218 10.73 9.68 -23.81
C ARG A 218 10.43 9.48 -22.33
N GLY A 219 9.33 10.07 -21.87
CA GLY A 219 8.77 9.82 -20.54
C GLY A 219 9.60 10.37 -19.37
N VAL A 220 10.48 11.36 -19.63
CA VAL A 220 11.38 11.92 -18.60
C VAL A 220 10.77 13.11 -17.85
N SER A 221 9.73 13.74 -18.41
CA SER A 221 9.07 14.87 -17.77
C SER A 221 8.22 14.43 -16.56
N SER A 222 7.92 15.38 -15.68
CA SER A 222 7.07 15.12 -14.51
C SER A 222 5.64 14.75 -14.91
N GLU A 223 5.14 15.31 -16.02
CA GLU A 223 3.80 15.04 -16.56
C GLU A 223 3.69 13.61 -17.10
N ALA A 224 4.81 13.04 -17.54
CA ALA A 224 4.85 11.69 -18.07
C ALA A 224 4.84 10.60 -16.97
N SER A 225 5.12 10.95 -15.70
CA SER A 225 5.12 9.98 -14.62
C SER A 225 3.70 9.56 -14.23
N PRO A 226 3.51 8.31 -13.75
CA PRO A 226 2.23 7.89 -13.19
C PRO A 226 1.79 8.76 -12.02
N TYR A 227 0.53 8.64 -11.62
CA TYR A 227 -0.04 9.39 -10.51
C TYR A 227 0.72 9.14 -9.20
N SER A 228 0.92 10.22 -8.45
CA SER A 228 1.45 10.20 -7.10
C SER A 228 0.71 11.27 -6.30
N TYR A 229 0.35 10.96 -5.05
CA TYR A 229 -0.53 11.81 -4.23
C TYR A 229 -0.03 13.27 -4.12
N THR A 230 1.26 13.47 -3.84
CA THR A 230 1.87 14.80 -3.70
C THR A 230 2.22 15.46 -5.04
N LYS A 231 2.11 14.75 -6.17
CA LYS A 231 2.37 15.32 -7.51
C LYS A 231 1.42 16.48 -7.85
N ASP A 232 0.19 16.41 -7.37
CA ASP A 232 -0.86 17.40 -7.64
C ASP A 232 -0.89 18.55 -6.64
N GLU A 233 0.13 18.70 -5.80
CA GLU A 233 0.17 19.76 -4.77
C GLU A 233 -1.16 19.83 -3.98
N VAL A 234 -1.50 18.74 -3.32
CA VAL A 234 -2.74 18.58 -2.54
C VAL A 234 -2.48 18.92 -1.08
N VAL A 235 -3.42 19.59 -0.43
CA VAL A 235 -3.40 19.78 1.02
C VAL A 235 -3.51 18.42 1.72
N SER A 236 -2.68 18.17 2.72
CA SER A 236 -2.73 16.94 3.53
C SER A 236 -4.06 16.82 4.25
N ILE A 237 -4.59 15.60 4.35
CA ILE A 237 -5.83 15.34 5.09
C ILE A 237 -5.62 15.76 6.55
N PRO A 238 -6.56 16.53 7.14
CA PRO A 238 -6.52 16.80 8.57
C PRO A 238 -6.52 15.52 9.39
N TYR A 239 -5.94 15.56 10.57
CA TYR A 239 -5.92 14.45 11.52
C TYR A 239 -6.22 14.93 12.93
N VAL A 240 -6.57 14.02 13.81
CA VAL A 240 -6.71 14.26 15.26
C VAL A 240 -5.49 13.70 15.97
N ASP A 241 -5.01 14.36 16.99
CA ASP A 241 -3.84 13.96 17.77
C ASP A 241 -4.15 12.93 18.86
N LYS A 242 -5.44 12.67 19.12
CA LYS A 242 -5.91 11.72 20.12
C LYS A 242 -7.07 10.89 19.58
N ASP A 243 -7.20 9.67 20.11
CA ASP A 243 -8.36 8.83 19.83
C ASP A 243 -9.65 9.46 20.40
N LEU A 244 -10.64 9.63 19.51
CA LEU A 244 -11.96 10.21 19.85
C LEU A 244 -13.06 9.15 19.89
N ASN A 245 -12.74 7.85 19.69
CA ASN A 245 -13.74 6.82 19.44
C ASN A 245 -14.75 6.65 20.57
N LEU A 246 -14.32 6.80 21.83
CA LEU A 246 -15.22 6.65 22.99
C LEU A 246 -14.84 7.61 24.11
N PHE A 247 -15.83 8.37 24.63
CA PHE A 247 -15.64 9.26 25.78
C PHE A 247 -16.82 9.20 26.76
N MET A 248 -16.59 9.59 28.01
CA MET A 248 -17.59 9.51 29.08
C MET A 248 -18.41 10.79 29.21
N ASP A 249 -17.77 11.91 29.52
CA ASP A 249 -18.41 13.19 29.78
C ASP A 249 -18.25 14.18 28.64
N LYS A 250 -17.02 14.57 28.38
CA LYS A 250 -16.61 15.47 27.30
C LYS A 250 -15.31 14.98 26.66
N VAL A 251 -15.10 15.34 25.43
CA VAL A 251 -13.86 15.11 24.70
C VAL A 251 -13.42 16.37 23.98
N THR A 252 -12.14 16.69 24.06
CA THR A 252 -11.53 17.80 23.33
C THR A 252 -11.07 17.31 21.97
N VAL A 253 -11.52 17.98 20.92
CA VAL A 253 -11.13 17.74 19.52
C VAL A 253 -10.03 18.72 19.14
N ALA A 254 -8.85 18.20 18.84
CA ALA A 254 -7.75 18.96 18.28
C ALA A 254 -7.46 18.47 16.87
N LEU A 255 -7.61 19.33 15.86
CA LEU A 255 -7.35 19.04 14.47
C LEU A 255 -6.00 19.64 14.07
N ALA A 256 -5.27 18.92 13.24
CA ALA A 256 -4.01 19.38 12.66
C ALA A 256 -3.86 18.92 11.21
N THR A 257 -2.97 19.56 10.46
CA THR A 257 -2.55 19.13 9.11
C THR A 257 -1.05 19.34 8.95
N THR A 258 -0.40 18.50 8.16
CA THR A 258 1.03 18.64 7.86
C THR A 258 1.32 19.68 6.78
N THR A 259 0.31 20.13 6.03
CA THR A 259 0.50 21.22 5.06
C THR A 259 0.59 22.55 5.78
N LYS A 260 1.78 23.13 5.76
CA LYS A 260 2.06 24.43 6.37
C LYS A 260 1.10 25.50 5.81
N ASP A 261 0.58 26.35 6.70
CA ASP A 261 -0.33 27.47 6.38
C ASP A 261 -1.63 27.05 5.64
N ALA A 262 -2.07 25.80 5.80
CA ALA A 262 -3.36 25.38 5.28
C ALA A 262 -4.47 25.63 6.32
N GLU A 263 -5.62 26.11 5.85
CA GLU A 263 -6.84 26.25 6.66
C GLU A 263 -7.53 24.90 6.80
N ILE A 264 -8.00 24.56 7.99
CA ILE A 264 -8.87 23.42 8.24
C ILE A 264 -10.31 23.90 8.39
N ARG A 265 -11.20 23.41 7.54
CA ARG A 265 -12.64 23.65 7.64
C ARG A 265 -13.33 22.38 8.13
N TYR A 266 -14.37 22.50 8.97
CA TYR A 266 -15.03 21.35 9.54
C TYR A 266 -16.55 21.53 9.67
N THR A 267 -17.23 20.39 9.82
CA THR A 267 -18.68 20.29 10.09
C THR A 267 -18.91 19.26 11.20
N LEU A 268 -20.03 19.44 11.94
CA LEU A 268 -20.45 18.55 13.04
C LEU A 268 -21.84 17.94 12.78
N ASP A 269 -22.41 18.20 11.62
CA ASP A 269 -23.73 17.74 11.19
C ASP A 269 -23.66 16.62 10.12
N GLY A 270 -22.42 16.19 9.79
CA GLY A 270 -22.17 15.17 8.78
C GLY A 270 -22.17 15.69 7.34
N SER A 271 -22.39 16.98 7.10
CA SER A 271 -22.24 17.59 5.77
C SER A 271 -20.78 17.60 5.33
N GLU A 272 -20.53 17.68 4.02
CA GLU A 272 -19.18 17.75 3.47
C GLU A 272 -18.59 19.15 3.69
N PRO A 273 -17.38 19.29 4.28
CA PRO A 273 -16.76 20.59 4.49
C PRO A 273 -16.41 21.29 3.18
N THR A 274 -16.74 22.58 3.08
CA THR A 274 -16.43 23.49 1.99
C THR A 274 -15.60 24.66 2.53
N GLU A 275 -15.10 25.52 1.64
CA GLU A 275 -14.40 26.75 2.03
C GLU A 275 -15.26 27.71 2.88
N GLN A 276 -16.58 27.57 2.83
CA GLN A 276 -17.54 28.35 3.61
C GLN A 276 -17.90 27.70 4.96
N SER A 277 -17.45 26.47 5.22
CA SER A 277 -17.67 25.79 6.50
C SER A 277 -16.87 26.44 7.62
N ALA A 278 -17.19 26.11 8.86
CA ALA A 278 -16.52 26.66 10.04
C ALA A 278 -14.98 26.47 9.95
N LEU A 279 -14.23 27.55 10.18
CA LEU A 279 -12.78 27.52 10.27
C LEU A 279 -12.36 26.94 11.62
N TYR A 280 -11.43 26.00 11.61
CA TYR A 280 -10.81 25.51 12.82
C TYR A 280 -9.67 26.45 13.26
N GLU A 281 -9.85 27.14 14.36
CA GLU A 281 -8.87 28.07 14.93
C GLU A 281 -8.21 27.54 16.22
N GLN A 282 -8.97 26.74 16.99
CA GLN A 282 -8.52 26.19 18.27
C GLN A 282 -9.28 24.91 18.64
N PRO A 283 -8.76 24.10 19.57
CA PRO A 283 -9.47 22.93 20.06
C PRO A 283 -10.84 23.27 20.64
N PHE A 284 -11.85 22.41 20.39
CA PHE A 284 -13.20 22.54 20.89
C PHE A 284 -13.68 21.29 21.61
N GLU A 285 -14.70 21.44 22.49
CA GLU A 285 -15.25 20.30 23.24
C GLU A 285 -16.54 19.77 22.62
N LEU A 286 -16.69 18.44 22.73
CA LEU A 286 -17.93 17.72 22.43
C LEU A 286 -18.45 17.05 23.71
N ASP A 287 -19.75 17.12 23.94
CA ASP A 287 -20.46 16.51 25.08
C ASP A 287 -21.52 15.47 24.65
N LYS A 288 -21.61 15.21 23.35
CA LYS A 288 -22.52 14.23 22.72
C LYS A 288 -21.85 13.51 21.57
N THR A 289 -22.38 12.35 21.21
CA THR A 289 -21.95 11.63 19.99
C THR A 289 -22.07 12.52 18.78
N THR A 290 -20.96 12.69 18.05
CA THR A 290 -20.87 13.64 16.93
C THR A 290 -20.01 13.04 15.82
N LEU A 291 -20.50 13.14 14.58
CA LEU A 291 -19.71 12.86 13.39
C LEU A 291 -18.97 14.14 12.99
N ILE A 292 -17.66 14.12 13.09
CA ILE A 292 -16.79 15.23 12.70
C ILE A 292 -16.33 14.95 11.26
N LYS A 293 -16.51 15.92 10.39
CA LYS A 293 -15.85 15.94 9.09
C LYS A 293 -14.93 17.15 9.01
N ALA A 294 -13.70 16.97 8.51
CA ALA A 294 -12.74 18.04 8.37
C ALA A 294 -11.98 17.93 7.05
N LYS A 295 -11.67 19.08 6.43
CA LYS A 295 -11.01 19.17 5.14
C LYS A 295 -10.03 20.35 5.15
N GLY A 296 -8.87 20.15 4.55
CA GLY A 296 -7.83 21.16 4.43
C GLY A 296 -7.94 21.95 3.13
N PHE A 297 -7.73 23.27 3.20
CA PHE A 297 -7.73 24.20 2.08
C PHE A 297 -6.49 25.08 2.12
N LYS A 298 -5.94 25.40 0.96
CA LYS A 298 -4.86 26.36 0.79
C LYS A 298 -4.89 26.91 -0.63
N GLU A 299 -4.75 28.21 -0.78
CA GLU A 299 -4.68 28.86 -2.09
C GLU A 299 -3.52 28.26 -2.92
N GLY A 300 -3.77 28.00 -4.20
CA GLY A 300 -2.82 27.39 -5.12
C GLY A 300 -2.66 25.87 -5.00
N LEU A 301 -3.28 25.24 -4.01
CA LEU A 301 -3.31 23.79 -3.84
C LEU A 301 -4.73 23.23 -4.01
N ARG A 302 -4.83 22.00 -4.48
CA ARG A 302 -6.08 21.26 -4.41
C ARG A 302 -6.42 20.94 -2.95
N SER A 303 -7.69 21.11 -2.56
CA SER A 303 -8.15 20.76 -1.20
C SER A 303 -7.92 19.29 -0.87
N SER A 304 -7.72 18.98 0.41
CA SER A 304 -7.52 17.60 0.86
C SER A 304 -8.76 16.71 0.62
N ARG A 305 -8.60 15.40 0.80
CA ARG A 305 -9.74 14.53 1.09
C ARG A 305 -10.29 14.87 2.47
N THR A 306 -11.54 14.47 2.72
CA THR A 306 -12.22 14.73 3.99
C THR A 306 -11.83 13.68 5.02
N LEU A 307 -11.36 14.12 6.18
CA LEU A 307 -11.36 13.32 7.41
C LEU A 307 -12.82 13.09 7.84
N SER A 308 -13.19 11.87 8.18
CA SER A 308 -14.48 11.55 8.78
C SER A 308 -14.25 10.68 10.01
N ILE A 309 -14.61 11.17 11.19
CA ILE A 309 -14.39 10.49 12.46
C ILE A 309 -15.60 10.65 13.38
N SER A 310 -16.04 9.57 14.03
CA SER A 310 -17.10 9.57 15.02
C SER A 310 -16.51 9.70 16.42
N ALA A 311 -16.85 10.78 17.12
CA ALA A 311 -16.66 10.87 18.55
C ALA A 311 -17.92 10.31 19.24
N THR A 312 -17.81 9.19 19.93
CA THR A 312 -18.96 8.48 20.51
C THR A 312 -19.00 8.67 22.03
N LYS A 313 -20.07 9.28 22.55
CA LYS A 313 -20.29 9.35 23.99
C LYS A 313 -20.78 8.00 24.50
N ALA A 314 -20.12 7.47 25.52
CA ALA A 314 -20.49 6.19 26.12
C ALA A 314 -21.82 6.33 26.89
N GLU A 315 -22.73 5.40 26.61
CA GLU A 315 -23.93 5.20 27.45
C GLU A 315 -23.62 4.08 28.44
N LEU A 316 -23.39 4.47 29.70
CA LEU A 316 -23.14 3.49 30.75
C LEU A 316 -24.45 2.80 31.13
N LYS A 317 -24.42 1.50 31.21
CA LYS A 317 -25.49 0.75 31.89
C LYS A 317 -25.47 1.05 33.38
N ALA A 318 -26.63 1.06 33.98
CA ALA A 318 -26.75 1.19 35.45
C ALA A 318 -25.90 0.09 36.13
N ALA A 319 -25.16 0.49 37.16
CA ALA A 319 -24.39 -0.47 37.95
C ALA A 319 -25.34 -1.51 38.57
N LEU A 320 -24.98 -2.78 38.42
CA LEU A 320 -25.66 -3.85 39.12
C LEU A 320 -25.19 -3.84 40.59
N SER A 321 -26.15 -3.83 41.50
CA SER A 321 -25.85 -4.05 42.90
C SER A 321 -25.56 -5.53 43.11
N VAL A 322 -24.29 -5.89 43.23
CA VAL A 322 -23.87 -7.24 43.55
C VAL A 322 -23.21 -7.26 44.90
N ASN A 323 -23.59 -8.23 45.74
CA ASN A 323 -22.91 -8.54 46.99
C ASN A 323 -22.05 -9.78 46.76
N PRO A 324 -20.77 -9.62 46.34
CA PRO A 324 -19.93 -10.77 46.08
C PRO A 324 -19.64 -11.52 47.39
N THR A 325 -19.87 -12.81 47.37
CA THR A 325 -19.54 -13.68 48.51
C THR A 325 -18.04 -14.03 48.48
N GLN A 326 -17.40 -13.86 47.34
CA GLN A 326 -15.97 -14.11 47.14
C GLN A 326 -15.45 -13.16 46.07
N ASN A 327 -14.20 -12.67 46.23
CA ASN A 327 -13.54 -11.86 45.21
C ASN A 327 -13.07 -12.76 44.05
N GLY A 328 -13.30 -12.31 42.82
CA GLY A 328 -12.86 -13.00 41.62
C GLY A 328 -13.96 -13.13 40.57
N THR A 329 -13.65 -13.91 39.54
CA THR A 329 -14.55 -14.20 38.41
C THR A 329 -15.03 -15.63 38.52
N SER A 330 -16.34 -15.86 38.52
CA SER A 330 -16.89 -17.23 38.49
C SER A 330 -16.72 -17.81 37.07
N TYR A 331 -16.35 -19.10 37.04
CA TYR A 331 -16.23 -19.84 35.80
C TYR A 331 -17.05 -21.12 35.83
N LYS A 332 -17.41 -21.59 34.66
CA LYS A 332 -17.93 -22.94 34.40
C LYS A 332 -17.10 -23.57 33.29
N TYR A 333 -16.68 -24.79 33.47
CA TYR A 333 -15.90 -25.54 32.47
C TYR A 333 -16.75 -26.65 31.86
N PHE A 334 -16.75 -26.68 30.52
CA PHE A 334 -17.41 -27.68 29.72
C PHE A 334 -16.43 -28.19 28.68
N GLU A 335 -16.47 -29.47 28.34
CA GLU A 335 -15.62 -30.08 27.35
C GLU A 335 -16.46 -30.58 26.16
N GLY A 336 -16.03 -30.30 24.93
CA GLY A 336 -16.73 -30.70 23.73
C GLY A 336 -16.32 -29.85 22.50
N THR A 337 -16.89 -30.23 21.34
CA THR A 337 -16.77 -29.48 20.11
C THR A 337 -18.03 -28.67 19.88
N TYR A 338 -17.94 -27.36 19.87
CA TYR A 338 -19.06 -26.45 19.78
C TYR A 338 -18.96 -25.55 18.55
N GLN A 339 -20.09 -25.34 17.86
CA GLN A 339 -20.18 -24.39 16.74
C GLN A 339 -20.63 -22.99 17.19
N LYS A 340 -21.32 -22.91 18.33
CA LYS A 340 -21.84 -21.67 18.91
C LYS A 340 -21.66 -21.68 20.42
N VAL A 341 -21.39 -20.51 21.01
CA VAL A 341 -21.27 -20.34 22.46
C VAL A 341 -22.54 -20.80 23.20
N ALA A 342 -23.72 -20.59 22.65
CA ALA A 342 -25.00 -21.04 23.24
C ALA A 342 -25.14 -22.58 23.34
N ASP A 343 -24.31 -23.34 22.66
CA ASP A 343 -24.33 -24.81 22.73
C ASP A 343 -23.47 -25.36 23.87
N VAL A 344 -22.59 -24.55 24.43
CA VAL A 344 -21.68 -24.95 25.51
C VAL A 344 -22.45 -25.39 26.77
N GLU A 345 -23.46 -24.63 27.19
CA GLU A 345 -24.27 -24.92 28.37
C GLU A 345 -25.23 -26.13 28.21
N LYS A 346 -25.34 -26.69 27.00
CA LYS A 346 -26.10 -27.94 26.74
C LYS A 346 -25.29 -29.20 27.10
N SER A 347 -24.00 -29.04 27.31
CA SER A 347 -23.10 -30.15 27.72
C SER A 347 -23.04 -30.30 29.24
N PRO A 348 -22.62 -31.45 29.73
CA PRO A 348 -22.42 -31.66 31.17
C PRO A 348 -21.40 -30.64 31.72
N LEU A 349 -21.75 -29.98 32.81
CA LEU A 349 -20.81 -29.17 33.57
C LEU A 349 -19.78 -30.08 34.24
N LEU A 350 -18.50 -29.88 33.93
CA LEU A 350 -17.40 -30.66 34.49
C LEU A 350 -16.81 -30.04 35.74
N GLU A 351 -16.64 -28.71 35.72
CA GLU A 351 -16.06 -27.99 36.84
C GLU A 351 -16.65 -26.57 36.91
N SER A 352 -16.71 -26.03 38.11
CA SER A 352 -17.04 -24.60 38.31
C SER A 352 -16.34 -24.08 39.56
N GLY A 353 -16.05 -22.78 39.57
CA GLY A 353 -15.34 -22.16 40.68
C GLY A 353 -15.24 -20.66 40.53
N VAL A 354 -14.36 -20.06 41.35
CA VAL A 354 -13.99 -18.65 41.29
C VAL A 354 -12.49 -18.56 41.13
N MET A 355 -12.04 -17.79 40.13
CA MET A 355 -10.62 -17.53 39.92
C MET A 355 -10.34 -16.02 40.18
N PRO A 356 -9.11 -15.69 40.67
CA PRO A 356 -8.81 -14.28 41.04
C PRO A 356 -8.97 -13.28 39.92
N GLU A 357 -8.69 -13.70 38.68
CA GLU A 357 -8.81 -12.89 37.46
C GLU A 357 -9.24 -13.77 36.27
N PRO A 358 -9.90 -13.19 35.24
CA PRO A 358 -10.21 -13.92 34.02
C PRO A 358 -8.92 -14.43 33.36
N SER A 359 -8.76 -15.74 33.25
CA SER A 359 -7.57 -16.35 32.64
C SER A 359 -7.93 -17.66 31.96
N ILE A 360 -7.30 -17.92 30.83
CA ILE A 360 -7.31 -19.27 30.18
C ILE A 360 -6.10 -20.09 30.56
N LYS A 361 -5.19 -19.56 31.40
CA LYS A 361 -4.04 -20.31 31.94
C LYS A 361 -4.55 -21.31 32.96
N GLY A 362 -4.44 -22.59 32.64
CA GLY A 362 -4.92 -23.70 33.47
C GLY A 362 -6.18 -24.39 32.97
N ALA A 363 -6.82 -23.93 31.90
CA ALA A 363 -7.73 -24.77 31.14
C ALA A 363 -6.91 -25.94 30.56
N LYS A 364 -7.29 -27.16 30.95
CA LYS A 364 -6.60 -28.40 30.53
C LYS A 364 -6.95 -28.72 29.09
#